data_78038d9c0c234c0dc6e19ce42f46b8eb
#
_entry.id   78038d9c0c234c0dc6e19ce42f46b8eb
#
_cell.length_a   1.000
_cell.length_b   1.000
_cell.length_c   1.000
_cell.angle_alpha   90.00
_cell.angle_beta   90.00
_cell.angle_gamma   90.00
#
_symmetry.space_group_name_H-M   'P 1'
#
loop_
_entity.id
_entity.type
_entity.pdbx_description
1 polymer ?
#
loop_
_entity_poly.entity_id
_entity_poly.type
_entity_poly.pdbx_seq_one_letter_code
_entity_poly.pdbx_strand_id
1 'polypeptide(L)'
;NAAVVETDKLFTTQRSVAVIDSDLLSKYLYYSLISGMFQKQVFDNAKGTSQKGIYLKKLSELLLPIPPLEEQKRIVAKIEKLMPLVDEYAESYNRLQKIDNEFEDKLKQSVLRYAMEGKLVKQDPSDEPASELIKKIENKKAELIKEGKIKKSKKLPAITDDEKPFDIPD
;
A
#
# COMPACT_ATOMS: atom_id res chain seq x y z
N ASN A 1 18.53 11.24 10.24
CA ASN A 1 17.96 12.18 9.26
C ASN A 1 18.78 13.45 9.23
N ALA A 2 18.89 14.07 8.06
CA ALA A 2 19.52 15.39 7.86
C ALA A 2 18.56 16.27 7.04
N ALA A 3 18.72 17.58 7.13
CA ALA A 3 18.01 18.56 6.32
C ALA A 3 18.93 19.75 6.02
N VAL A 4 18.73 20.39 4.89
CA VAL A 4 19.38 21.67 4.54
C VAL A 4 18.50 22.79 5.07
N VAL A 5 19.13 23.78 5.71
CA VAL A 5 18.45 25.01 6.14
C VAL A 5 18.48 26.01 4.99
N GLU A 6 17.32 26.36 4.46
CA GLU A 6 17.15 27.28 3.32
C GLU A 6 16.34 28.52 3.74
N THR A 7 16.53 29.00 4.98
CA THR A 7 15.78 30.14 5.51
C THR A 7 16.68 31.13 6.20
N ASP A 8 16.45 32.43 6.00
CA ASP A 8 17.10 33.53 6.71
C ASP A 8 16.39 33.86 8.05
N LYS A 9 15.31 33.16 8.39
CA LYS A 9 14.59 33.38 9.63
C LYS A 9 15.37 32.79 10.81
N LEU A 10 15.45 33.50 11.90
CA LEU A 10 15.98 33.00 13.16
C LEU A 10 15.11 31.84 13.69
N PHE A 11 15.73 30.73 14.02
CA PHE A 11 15.08 29.58 14.62
C PHE A 11 15.98 28.95 15.68
N THR A 12 15.39 28.16 16.53
CA THR A 12 16.11 27.40 17.55
C THR A 12 15.98 25.90 17.27
N THR A 13 17.03 25.16 17.58
CA THR A 13 17.03 23.70 17.44
C THR A 13 16.93 23.01 18.79
N GLN A 14 16.38 21.81 18.82
CA GLN A 14 16.36 20.99 20.03
C GLN A 14 17.76 20.45 20.36
N ARG A 15 17.98 20.08 21.63
CA ARG A 15 19.24 19.54 22.14
C ARG A 15 19.79 18.33 21.36
N SER A 16 18.91 17.56 20.75
CA SER A 16 19.26 16.34 20.00
C SER A 16 19.61 16.60 18.53
N VAL A 17 19.60 17.85 18.09
CA VAL A 17 19.92 18.24 16.71
C VAL A 17 21.30 18.86 16.68
N ALA A 18 22.18 18.32 15.83
CA ALA A 18 23.48 18.93 15.53
C ALA A 18 23.31 19.89 14.35
N VAL A 19 23.81 21.11 14.50
CA VAL A 19 23.94 22.08 13.41
C VAL A 19 25.34 21.97 12.87
N ILE A 20 25.45 21.80 11.55
CA ILE A 20 26.73 21.71 10.84
C ILE A 20 26.82 22.93 9.92
N ASP A 21 27.81 23.75 10.14
CA ASP A 21 28.19 24.87 9.28
C ASP A 21 29.50 24.53 8.59
N SER A 22 29.60 24.73 7.27
CA SER A 22 30.79 24.38 6.49
C SER A 22 30.84 25.11 5.17
N ASP A 23 32.06 25.24 4.61
CA ASP A 23 32.31 25.80 3.27
C ASP A 23 31.97 24.83 2.11
N LEU A 24 31.46 23.61 2.42
CA LEU A 24 31.02 22.64 1.42
C LEU A 24 29.68 23.07 0.82
N LEU A 25 29.42 22.64 -0.41
CA LEU A 25 28.10 22.82 -1.02
C LEU A 25 27.04 22.10 -0.13
N SER A 26 26.09 22.84 0.41
CA SER A 26 25.11 22.35 1.38
C SER A 26 24.37 21.09 0.91
N LYS A 27 23.98 21.02 -0.37
CA LYS A 27 23.35 19.82 -0.96
C LYS A 27 24.33 18.64 -1.06
N TYR A 28 25.60 18.88 -1.34
CA TYR A 28 26.61 17.82 -1.33
C TYR A 28 26.77 17.24 0.08
N LEU A 29 26.90 18.12 1.07
CA LEU A 29 26.96 17.71 2.48
C LEU A 29 25.73 16.92 2.87
N TYR A 30 24.53 17.39 2.53
CA TYR A 30 23.28 16.69 2.79
C TYR A 30 23.28 15.27 2.22
N TYR A 31 23.57 15.10 0.92
CA TYR A 31 23.60 13.77 0.30
C TYR A 31 24.68 12.86 0.89
N SER A 32 25.82 13.44 1.28
CA SER A 32 26.87 12.69 1.95
C SER A 32 26.43 12.20 3.33
N LEU A 33 25.77 13.05 4.11
CA LEU A 33 25.27 12.71 5.45
C LEU A 33 24.16 11.63 5.42
N ILE A 34 23.28 11.63 4.43
CA ILE A 34 22.23 10.60 4.29
C ILE A 34 22.73 9.33 3.60
N SER A 35 23.94 9.31 3.05
CA SER A 35 24.50 8.14 2.37
C SER A 35 24.66 6.95 3.31
N GLY A 36 24.50 5.73 2.78
CA GLY A 36 24.69 4.51 3.55
C GLY A 36 26.06 4.40 4.19
N MET A 37 27.12 4.94 3.54
CA MET A 37 28.47 4.96 4.06
C MET A 37 28.57 5.81 5.34
N PHE A 38 28.01 7.01 5.35
CA PHE A 38 28.04 7.88 6.51
C PHE A 38 27.12 7.38 7.61
N GLN A 39 25.91 6.95 7.26
CA GLN A 39 24.94 6.39 8.21
C GLN A 39 25.50 5.16 8.93
N LYS A 40 26.23 4.29 8.24
CA LYS A 40 26.92 3.17 8.88
C LYS A 40 27.89 3.64 9.96
N GLN A 41 28.74 4.65 9.69
CA GLN A 41 29.64 5.21 10.68
C GLN A 41 28.88 5.77 11.91
N VAL A 42 27.73 6.44 11.66
CA VAL A 42 26.86 6.93 12.74
C VAL A 42 26.34 5.77 13.58
N PHE A 43 25.84 4.71 12.99
CA PHE A 43 25.31 3.53 13.69
C PHE A 43 26.38 2.80 14.49
N ASP A 44 27.58 2.64 13.94
CA ASP A 44 28.69 1.94 14.58
C ASP A 44 29.21 2.71 15.82
N ASN A 45 29.05 4.05 15.82
CA ASN A 45 29.46 4.93 16.93
C ASN A 45 28.32 5.36 17.86
N ALA A 46 27.07 5.01 17.54
CA ALA A 46 25.92 5.33 18.36
C ALA A 46 25.88 4.49 19.63
N LYS A 47 25.52 5.11 20.76
CA LYS A 47 25.37 4.46 22.06
C LYS A 47 23.92 4.59 22.56
N GLY A 48 23.51 3.64 23.37
CA GLY A 48 22.18 3.61 24.00
C GLY A 48 21.41 2.33 23.66
N THR A 49 20.61 1.85 24.61
CA THR A 49 19.80 0.62 24.47
C THR A 49 18.39 0.90 23.95
N SER A 50 17.77 1.98 24.41
CA SER A 50 16.40 2.35 24.05
C SER A 50 16.34 3.42 22.95
N GLN A 51 17.19 4.46 23.05
CA GLN A 51 17.38 5.47 22.03
C GLN A 51 18.86 5.56 21.69
N LYS A 52 19.23 5.15 20.49
CA LYS A 52 20.60 5.27 19.99
C LYS A 52 20.87 6.72 19.62
N GLY A 53 21.88 7.32 20.23
CA GLY A 53 22.35 8.66 19.93
C GLY A 53 23.86 8.69 19.72
N ILE A 54 24.34 9.69 18.98
CA ILE A 54 25.77 9.93 18.81
C ILE A 54 26.15 11.23 19.52
N TYR A 55 27.22 11.19 20.29
CA TYR A 55 27.75 12.38 20.96
C TYR A 55 28.51 13.25 19.96
N LEU A 56 28.46 14.58 20.12
CA LEU A 56 29.13 15.56 19.24
C LEU A 56 30.60 15.24 19.00
N LYS A 57 31.33 14.84 20.05
CA LYS A 57 32.72 14.41 19.93
C LYS A 57 32.91 13.24 18.97
N LYS A 58 32.00 12.27 18.99
CA LYS A 58 32.04 11.12 18.08
C LYS A 58 31.60 11.50 16.66
N LEU A 59 30.63 12.39 16.56
CA LEU A 59 30.17 12.91 15.26
C LEU A 59 31.31 13.65 14.54
N SER A 60 32.11 14.44 15.26
CA SER A 60 33.24 15.16 14.68
C SER A 60 34.43 14.27 14.27
N GLU A 61 34.48 13.03 14.70
CA GLU A 61 35.49 12.04 14.33
C GLU A 61 35.09 11.23 13.07
N LEU A 62 33.86 11.39 12.57
CA LEU A 62 33.38 10.64 11.38
C LEU A 62 34.01 11.20 10.09
N LEU A 63 34.32 10.30 9.18
CA LEU A 63 34.99 10.63 7.94
C LEU A 63 34.00 10.93 6.81
N LEU A 64 34.28 12.03 6.10
CA LEU A 64 33.52 12.46 4.94
C LEU A 64 34.49 12.73 3.77
N PRO A 65 34.22 12.24 2.55
CA PRO A 65 35.02 12.61 1.38
C PRO A 65 34.76 14.06 1.00
N ILE A 66 35.82 14.80 0.68
CA ILE A 66 35.75 16.21 0.28
C ILE A 66 36.37 16.39 -1.11
N PRO A 67 35.61 16.18 -2.20
CA PRO A 67 36.09 16.47 -3.54
C PRO A 67 36.15 17.99 -3.80
N PRO A 68 36.85 18.44 -4.85
CA PRO A 68 36.83 19.84 -5.29
C PRO A 68 35.41 20.35 -5.56
N LEU A 69 35.21 21.67 -5.36
CA LEU A 69 33.87 22.28 -5.46
C LEU A 69 33.11 21.94 -6.76
N GLU A 70 33.82 22.00 -7.90
CA GLU A 70 33.22 21.69 -9.20
C GLU A 70 32.78 20.21 -9.31
N GLU A 71 33.47 19.31 -8.64
CA GLU A 71 33.06 17.91 -8.54
C GLU A 71 31.86 17.76 -7.64
N GLN A 72 31.82 18.46 -6.50
CA GLN A 72 30.59 18.47 -5.63
C GLN A 72 29.37 18.90 -6.44
N LYS A 73 29.46 19.96 -7.26
CA LYS A 73 28.38 20.44 -8.13
C LYS A 73 27.91 19.34 -9.12
N ARG A 74 28.87 18.66 -9.78
CA ARG A 74 28.57 17.59 -10.75
C ARG A 74 27.88 16.40 -10.06
N ILE A 75 28.35 16.02 -8.86
CA ILE A 75 27.76 14.94 -8.07
C ILE A 75 26.31 15.30 -7.71
N VAL A 76 26.07 16.49 -7.14
CA VAL A 76 24.72 16.96 -6.78
C VAL A 76 23.80 16.96 -8.00
N ALA A 77 24.22 17.57 -9.10
CA ALA A 77 23.41 17.61 -10.32
C ALA A 77 23.07 16.22 -10.86
N LYS A 78 24.00 15.26 -10.75
CA LYS A 78 23.73 13.87 -11.16
C LYS A 78 22.73 13.17 -10.24
N ILE A 79 22.85 13.37 -8.92
CA ILE A 79 21.91 12.80 -7.93
C ILE A 79 20.52 13.39 -8.16
N GLU A 80 20.39 14.70 -8.25
CA GLU A 80 19.10 15.39 -8.48
C GLU A 80 18.41 14.97 -9.79
N LYS A 81 19.19 14.62 -10.81
CA LYS A 81 18.65 14.07 -12.05
C LYS A 81 18.16 12.62 -11.90
N LEU A 82 18.81 11.82 -11.05
CA LEU A 82 18.49 10.40 -10.91
C LEU A 82 17.40 10.13 -9.87
N MET A 83 17.29 10.93 -8.81
CA MET A 83 16.32 10.71 -7.73
C MET A 83 14.87 10.60 -8.22
N PRO A 84 14.37 11.48 -9.11
CA PRO A 84 13.00 11.33 -9.63
C PRO A 84 12.76 9.99 -10.34
N LEU A 85 13.77 9.46 -11.05
CA LEU A 85 13.66 8.14 -11.71
C LEU A 85 13.62 6.99 -10.69
N VAL A 86 14.35 7.14 -9.58
CA VAL A 86 14.30 6.17 -8.47
C VAL A 86 12.91 6.17 -7.81
N ASP A 87 12.33 7.35 -7.61
CA ASP A 87 10.98 7.49 -7.04
C ASP A 87 9.91 6.89 -7.97
N GLU A 88 9.97 7.16 -9.27
CA GLU A 88 9.08 6.56 -10.27
C GLU A 88 9.19 5.02 -10.31
N TYR A 89 10.43 4.52 -10.24
CA TYR A 89 10.68 3.08 -10.14
C TYR A 89 10.08 2.49 -8.86
N ALA A 90 10.27 3.15 -7.72
CA ALA A 90 9.74 2.69 -6.44
C ALA A 90 8.19 2.63 -6.46
N GLU A 91 7.52 3.63 -7.03
CA GLU A 91 6.07 3.63 -7.20
C GLU A 91 5.59 2.47 -8.07
N SER A 92 6.27 2.25 -9.21
CA SER A 92 5.94 1.16 -10.15
C SER A 92 6.16 -0.21 -9.51
N TYR A 93 7.26 -0.38 -8.78
CA TYR A 93 7.57 -1.60 -8.04
C TYR A 93 6.53 -1.90 -6.95
N ASN A 94 6.17 -0.89 -6.15
CA ASN A 94 5.17 -1.04 -5.09
C ASN A 94 3.79 -1.38 -5.67
N ARG A 95 3.44 -0.82 -6.84
CA ARG A 95 2.20 -1.16 -7.55
C ARG A 95 2.19 -2.62 -8.01
N LEU A 96 3.30 -3.09 -8.58
CA LEU A 96 3.45 -4.49 -8.98
C LEU A 96 3.33 -5.44 -7.79
N GLN A 97 4.04 -5.16 -6.69
CA GLN A 97 3.96 -5.96 -5.47
C GLN A 97 2.54 -6.03 -4.91
N LYS A 98 1.80 -4.93 -4.96
CA LYS A 98 0.40 -4.91 -4.53
C LYS A 98 -0.47 -5.80 -5.42
N ILE A 99 -0.28 -5.74 -6.75
CA ILE A 99 -1.00 -6.61 -7.69
C ILE A 99 -0.72 -8.08 -7.40
N ASP A 100 0.55 -8.45 -7.25
CA ASP A 100 0.97 -9.83 -6.97
C ASP A 100 0.36 -10.34 -5.66
N ASN A 101 0.40 -9.55 -4.60
CA ASN A 101 -0.15 -9.93 -3.29
C ASN A 101 -1.68 -10.10 -3.29
N GLU A 102 -2.39 -9.34 -4.11
CA GLU A 102 -3.87 -9.35 -4.17
C GLU A 102 -4.40 -10.29 -5.27
N PHE A 103 -3.54 -10.76 -6.18
CA PHE A 103 -3.97 -11.47 -7.40
C PHE A 103 -4.75 -12.74 -7.10
N GLU A 104 -4.24 -13.60 -6.21
CA GLU A 104 -4.86 -14.88 -5.90
C GLU A 104 -6.28 -14.69 -5.33
N ASP A 105 -6.44 -13.78 -4.37
CA ASP A 105 -7.74 -13.52 -3.75
C ASP A 105 -8.73 -12.88 -4.73
N LYS A 106 -8.27 -11.94 -5.56
CA LYS A 106 -9.11 -11.31 -6.59
C LYS A 106 -9.53 -12.32 -7.66
N LEU A 107 -8.63 -13.24 -8.04
CA LEU A 107 -8.96 -14.30 -8.98
C LEU A 107 -10.02 -15.23 -8.41
N LYS A 108 -9.87 -15.69 -7.17
CA LYS A 108 -10.87 -16.51 -6.48
C LYS A 108 -12.24 -15.81 -6.42
N GLN A 109 -12.26 -14.55 -6.01
CA GLN A 109 -13.49 -13.76 -5.96
C GLN A 109 -14.13 -13.59 -7.35
N SER A 110 -13.31 -13.37 -8.38
CA SER A 110 -13.81 -13.24 -9.74
C SER A 110 -14.45 -14.55 -10.23
N VAL A 111 -13.79 -15.69 -10.01
CA VAL A 111 -14.35 -17.01 -10.37
C VAL A 111 -15.66 -17.28 -9.64
N LEU A 112 -15.73 -17.02 -8.33
CA LEU A 112 -16.93 -17.18 -7.54
C LEU A 112 -18.07 -16.28 -8.04
N ARG A 113 -17.76 -15.02 -8.37
CA ARG A 113 -18.75 -14.10 -8.93
C ARG A 113 -19.29 -14.61 -10.27
N TYR A 114 -18.44 -15.03 -11.19
CA TYR A 114 -18.87 -15.61 -12.46
C TYR A 114 -19.72 -16.85 -12.27
N ALA A 115 -19.38 -17.70 -11.29
CA ALA A 115 -20.17 -18.87 -10.94
C ALA A 115 -21.58 -18.48 -10.46
N MET A 116 -21.67 -17.52 -9.54
CA MET A 116 -22.94 -17.07 -8.96
C MET A 116 -23.82 -16.31 -9.97
N GLU A 117 -23.21 -15.65 -10.93
CA GLU A 117 -23.90 -14.99 -12.05
C GLU A 117 -24.34 -15.98 -13.16
N GLY A 118 -24.08 -17.30 -13.00
CA GLY A 118 -24.40 -18.32 -14.00
C GLY A 118 -23.54 -18.26 -15.27
N LYS A 119 -22.44 -17.51 -15.26
CA LYS A 119 -21.57 -17.28 -16.42
C LYS A 119 -20.40 -18.26 -16.53
N LEU A 120 -20.13 -19.06 -15.50
CA LEU A 120 -18.97 -19.94 -15.44
C LEU A 120 -19.19 -21.22 -16.26
N VAL A 121 -20.40 -21.74 -16.27
CA VAL A 121 -20.80 -22.92 -17.04
C VAL A 121 -21.95 -22.58 -17.98
N LYS A 122 -22.02 -23.29 -19.13
CA LYS A 122 -23.15 -23.13 -20.04
C LYS A 122 -24.41 -23.67 -19.39
N GLN A 123 -25.52 -22.95 -19.54
CA GLN A 123 -26.85 -23.44 -19.17
C GLN A 123 -27.21 -24.65 -20.05
N ASP A 124 -27.78 -25.70 -19.45
CA ASP A 124 -28.29 -26.86 -20.16
C ASP A 124 -29.82 -26.71 -20.35
N PRO A 125 -30.32 -26.64 -21.58
CA PRO A 125 -31.73 -26.50 -21.83
C PRO A 125 -32.58 -27.70 -21.33
N SER A 126 -31.94 -28.83 -20.99
CA SER A 126 -32.61 -30.00 -20.41
C SER A 126 -32.79 -29.93 -18.90
N ASP A 127 -32.14 -28.99 -18.25
CA ASP A 127 -32.26 -28.78 -16.83
C ASP A 127 -33.66 -28.25 -16.45
N GLU A 128 -34.14 -28.61 -15.28
CA GLU A 128 -35.41 -28.12 -14.76
C GLU A 128 -35.34 -26.59 -14.52
N PRO A 129 -36.27 -25.80 -15.08
CA PRO A 129 -36.31 -24.35 -14.85
C PRO A 129 -36.43 -24.02 -13.35
N ALA A 130 -35.71 -22.98 -12.91
CA ALA A 130 -35.76 -22.55 -11.49
C ALA A 130 -37.19 -22.24 -11.01
N SER A 131 -38.08 -21.78 -11.88
CA SER A 131 -39.50 -21.54 -11.59
C SER A 131 -40.25 -22.80 -11.15
N GLU A 132 -39.91 -23.96 -11.71
CA GLU A 132 -40.52 -25.26 -11.32
C GLU A 132 -40.02 -25.69 -9.94
N LEU A 133 -38.71 -25.52 -9.68
CA LEU A 133 -38.14 -25.79 -8.36
C LEU A 133 -38.80 -24.93 -7.27
N ILE A 134 -38.97 -23.61 -7.55
CA ILE A 134 -39.62 -22.69 -6.60
C ILE A 134 -41.06 -23.12 -6.33
N LYS A 135 -41.85 -23.50 -7.34
CA LYS A 135 -43.23 -24.02 -7.15
C LYS A 135 -43.23 -25.27 -6.28
N LYS A 136 -42.31 -26.22 -6.50
CA LYS A 136 -42.19 -27.42 -5.65
C LYS A 136 -41.89 -27.07 -4.19
N ILE A 137 -40.96 -26.09 -3.97
CA ILE A 137 -40.64 -25.60 -2.62
C ILE A 137 -41.85 -24.95 -1.97
N GLU A 138 -42.60 -24.10 -2.69
CA GLU A 138 -43.80 -23.43 -2.16
C GLU A 138 -44.90 -24.44 -1.79
N ASN A 139 -45.16 -25.45 -2.64
CA ASN A 139 -46.12 -26.53 -2.35
C ASN A 139 -45.70 -27.31 -1.12
N LYS A 140 -44.44 -27.71 -1.03
CA LYS A 140 -43.91 -28.43 0.14
C LYS A 140 -44.02 -27.62 1.43
N LYS A 141 -43.70 -26.32 1.35
CA LYS A 141 -43.88 -25.40 2.47
C LYS A 141 -45.31 -25.27 2.90
N ALA A 142 -46.28 -25.21 1.94
CA ALA A 142 -47.68 -25.14 2.24
C ALA A 142 -48.20 -26.43 2.95
N GLU A 143 -47.74 -27.62 2.53
CA GLU A 143 -48.01 -28.89 3.21
C GLU A 143 -47.53 -28.89 4.65
N LEU A 144 -46.25 -28.50 4.87
CA LEU A 144 -45.66 -28.47 6.21
C LEU A 144 -46.34 -27.46 7.15
N ILE A 145 -46.88 -26.37 6.59
CA ILE A 145 -47.72 -25.42 7.37
C ILE A 145 -49.03 -26.05 7.75
N LYS A 146 -49.72 -26.78 6.83
CA LYS A 146 -50.96 -27.46 7.10
C LYS A 146 -50.78 -28.55 8.17
N GLU A 147 -49.67 -29.27 8.15
CA GLU A 147 -49.31 -30.25 9.15
C GLU A 147 -48.86 -29.66 10.50
N GLY A 148 -48.80 -28.35 10.62
CA GLY A 148 -48.37 -27.66 11.85
C GLY A 148 -46.86 -27.76 12.17
N LYS A 149 -46.06 -28.29 11.23
CA LYS A 149 -44.62 -28.49 11.43
C LYS A 149 -43.83 -27.20 11.33
N ILE A 150 -44.30 -26.22 10.55
CA ILE A 150 -43.67 -24.90 10.41
C ILE A 150 -44.73 -23.78 10.51
N LYS A 151 -44.30 -22.61 11.01
CA LYS A 151 -45.19 -21.44 11.11
C LYS A 151 -45.22 -20.69 9.78
N LYS A 152 -46.38 -20.12 9.44
CA LYS A 152 -46.55 -19.26 8.26
C LYS A 152 -45.69 -18.02 8.41
N SER A 153 -44.71 -17.79 7.50
CA SER A 153 -43.92 -16.58 7.45
C SER A 153 -44.69 -15.41 6.80
N LYS A 154 -44.35 -14.19 7.16
CA LYS A 154 -44.87 -12.99 6.46
C LYS A 154 -44.40 -13.04 4.99
N LYS A 155 -45.29 -12.61 4.09
CA LYS A 155 -44.94 -12.47 2.67
C LYS A 155 -43.93 -11.32 2.52
N LEU A 156 -42.80 -11.60 1.90
CA LEU A 156 -41.82 -10.57 1.58
C LEU A 156 -42.33 -9.68 0.43
N PRO A 157 -41.94 -8.41 0.36
CA PRO A 157 -42.22 -7.57 -0.82
C PRO A 157 -41.58 -8.17 -2.07
N ALA A 158 -42.12 -7.85 -3.23
CA ALA A 158 -41.52 -8.26 -4.50
C ALA A 158 -40.19 -7.48 -4.70
N ILE A 159 -39.18 -8.17 -5.21
CA ILE A 159 -37.89 -7.56 -5.57
C ILE A 159 -38.13 -6.68 -6.80
N THR A 160 -37.68 -5.44 -6.72
CA THR A 160 -37.72 -4.48 -7.84
C THR A 160 -36.50 -4.68 -8.76
N ASP A 161 -36.57 -4.21 -10.00
CA ASP A 161 -35.46 -4.35 -10.95
C ASP A 161 -34.18 -3.67 -10.44
N ASP A 162 -34.31 -2.57 -9.68
CA ASP A 162 -33.18 -1.83 -9.07
C ASP A 162 -32.49 -2.63 -7.95
N GLU A 163 -33.16 -3.62 -7.37
CA GLU A 163 -32.62 -4.47 -6.30
C GLU A 163 -31.91 -5.71 -6.83
N LYS A 164 -31.97 -5.95 -8.14
CA LYS A 164 -31.28 -7.09 -8.77
C LYS A 164 -29.79 -6.79 -8.88
N PRO A 165 -28.91 -7.59 -8.28
CA PRO A 165 -27.46 -7.33 -8.29
C PRO A 165 -26.78 -7.59 -9.64
N PHE A 166 -27.42 -8.34 -10.54
CA PHE A 166 -26.95 -8.70 -11.87
C PHE A 166 -28.09 -9.25 -12.71
N ASP A 167 -27.93 -9.26 -14.05
CA ASP A 167 -28.87 -9.86 -14.98
C ASP A 167 -28.84 -11.39 -14.85
N ILE A 168 -30.02 -12.01 -14.67
CA ILE A 168 -30.15 -13.46 -14.58
C ILE A 168 -30.01 -14.01 -16.01
N PRO A 169 -29.16 -15.03 -16.26
CA PRO A 169 -29.09 -15.70 -17.55
C PRO A 169 -30.46 -16.30 -17.93
N ASP A 170 -30.83 -16.18 -19.21
CA ASP A 170 -32.05 -16.75 -19.78
C ASP A 170 -32.04 -18.29 -19.76
#